data_8f4d7c9ac5d6450aa5ae3ab5764fa185
#
_entry.id   8f4d7c9ac5d6450aa5ae3ab5764fa185
#
_cell.length_a   1.000
_cell.length_b   1.000
_cell.length_c   1.000
_cell.angle_alpha   90.00
_cell.angle_beta   90.00
_cell.angle_gamma   90.00
#
_symmetry.space_group_name_H-M   'P 1'
#
loop_
_entity.id
_entity.type
_entity.pdbx_description
1 polymer ?
#
loop_
_entity_poly.entity_id
_entity_poly.type
_entity_poly.pdbx_seq_one_letter_code
_entity_poly.pdbx_strand_id
1 'polypeptide(L)'
;MPGEDEHQQWVVCEGVCATVAVRRAMLDDGARVSDVEHFEHCYRSFVDYIHDYLISQPGRWLRRLGPRNENVQPAKSSRWDVYHAVQATLAIRLPLWPPTAPALSRGLLDRPEEPAPDKKSWNFFGLRG
;
A
#
# COMPACT_ATOMS: atom_id res chain seq x y z
N MET A 1 10.16 -25.02 12.52
CA MET A 1 11.08 -23.86 12.46
C MET A 1 10.39 -22.65 13.09
N PRO A 2 11.01 -21.92 13.98
CA PRO A 2 10.42 -20.68 14.45
C PRO A 2 10.30 -19.73 13.27
N GLY A 3 9.06 -19.33 12.93
CA GLY A 3 8.78 -18.34 11.88
C GLY A 3 8.01 -18.83 10.66
N GLU A 4 7.80 -20.13 10.47
CA GLU A 4 7.02 -20.64 9.31
C GLU A 4 5.53 -20.28 9.37
N ASP A 5 4.99 -20.06 10.58
CA ASP A 5 3.58 -19.73 10.79
C ASP A 5 3.38 -18.28 11.26
N GLU A 6 4.40 -17.42 11.16
CA GLU A 6 4.29 -16.03 11.57
C GLU A 6 3.75 -15.14 10.45
N HIS A 7 2.83 -14.26 10.80
CA HIS A 7 2.33 -13.23 9.87
C HIS A 7 3.23 -11.99 9.91
N GLN A 8 3.80 -11.66 8.78
CA GLN A 8 4.75 -10.55 8.65
C GLN A 8 4.05 -9.26 8.21
N GLN A 9 4.29 -8.18 8.91
CA GLN A 9 3.74 -6.86 8.60
C GLN A 9 4.05 -6.42 7.16
N TRP A 10 5.29 -6.58 6.71
CA TRP A 10 5.71 -6.12 5.40
C TRP A 10 4.93 -6.79 4.26
N VAL A 11 4.56 -8.05 4.42
CA VAL A 11 3.75 -8.77 3.41
C VAL A 11 2.37 -8.14 3.26
N VAL A 12 1.73 -7.80 4.38
CA VAL A 12 0.41 -7.14 4.38
C VAL A 12 0.51 -5.74 3.79
N CYS A 13 1.58 -5.00 4.12
CA CYS A 13 1.84 -3.66 3.56
C CYS A 13 2.05 -3.70 2.04
N GLU A 14 2.80 -4.66 1.53
CA GLU A 14 2.94 -4.89 0.08
C GLU A 14 1.60 -5.26 -0.58
N GLY A 15 0.78 -6.07 0.10
CA GLY A 15 -0.58 -6.36 -0.35
C GLY A 15 -1.45 -5.11 -0.49
N VAL A 16 -1.38 -4.19 0.46
CA VAL A 16 -2.05 -2.88 0.37
C VAL A 16 -1.54 -2.09 -0.84
N CYS A 17 -0.23 -1.94 -0.99
CA CYS A 17 0.37 -1.19 -2.09
C CYS A 17 -0.04 -1.77 -3.46
N ALA A 18 0.04 -3.09 -3.61
CA ALA A 18 -0.32 -3.78 -4.84
C ALA A 18 -1.80 -3.62 -5.19
N THR A 19 -2.71 -3.84 -4.23
CA THR A 19 -4.15 -3.76 -4.47
C THR A 19 -4.60 -2.33 -4.80
N VAL A 20 -4.04 -1.32 -4.12
CA VAL A 20 -4.32 0.09 -4.42
C VAL A 20 -3.85 0.46 -5.83
N ALA A 21 -2.63 0.08 -6.21
CA ALA A 21 -2.06 0.39 -7.52
C ALA A 21 -2.86 -0.28 -8.65
N VAL A 22 -3.15 -1.57 -8.53
CA VAL A 22 -3.92 -2.31 -9.54
C VAL A 22 -5.34 -1.76 -9.66
N ARG A 23 -6.02 -1.52 -8.54
CA ARG A 23 -7.37 -0.97 -8.53
C ARG A 23 -7.44 0.39 -9.27
N ARG A 24 -6.50 1.29 -8.99
CA ARG A 24 -6.46 2.61 -9.66
C ARG A 24 -6.17 2.49 -11.14
N ALA A 25 -5.21 1.65 -11.53
CA ALA A 25 -4.90 1.39 -12.93
C ALA A 25 -6.11 0.82 -13.68
N MET A 26 -6.87 -0.09 -13.05
CA MET A 26 -8.08 -0.67 -13.63
C MET A 26 -9.19 0.38 -13.81
N LEU A 27 -9.35 1.30 -12.87
CA LEU A 27 -10.31 2.41 -12.99
C LEU A 27 -9.94 3.31 -14.16
N ASP A 28 -8.66 3.66 -14.30
CA ASP A 28 -8.18 4.51 -15.41
C ASP A 28 -8.33 3.84 -16.77
N ASP A 29 -8.15 2.54 -16.86
CA ASP A 29 -8.31 1.75 -18.09
C ASP A 29 -9.78 1.39 -18.41
N GLY A 30 -10.72 1.78 -17.55
CA GLY A 30 -12.15 1.50 -17.74
C GLY A 30 -12.50 0.02 -17.60
N ALA A 31 -11.83 -0.69 -16.68
CA ALA A 31 -12.10 -2.09 -16.40
C ALA A 31 -13.55 -2.33 -15.92
N ARG A 32 -14.01 -3.59 -16.01
CA ARG A 32 -15.35 -3.96 -15.55
C ARG A 32 -15.47 -3.72 -14.05
N VAL A 33 -16.63 -3.25 -13.61
CA VAL A 33 -16.94 -2.97 -12.21
C VAL A 33 -16.65 -4.17 -11.32
N SER A 34 -17.04 -5.38 -11.75
CA SER A 34 -16.80 -6.62 -10.99
C SER A 34 -15.32 -6.90 -10.72
N ASP A 35 -14.45 -6.56 -11.67
CA ASP A 35 -13.01 -6.77 -11.52
C ASP A 35 -12.42 -5.73 -10.56
N VAL A 36 -12.87 -4.49 -10.64
CA VAL A 36 -12.49 -3.43 -9.69
C VAL A 36 -12.96 -3.74 -8.28
N GLU A 37 -14.20 -4.23 -8.11
CA GLU A 37 -14.77 -4.62 -6.82
C GLU A 37 -13.95 -5.74 -6.15
N HIS A 38 -13.42 -6.68 -6.92
CA HIS A 38 -12.55 -7.73 -6.38
C HIS A 38 -11.31 -7.13 -5.71
N PHE A 39 -10.62 -6.21 -6.37
CA PHE A 39 -9.45 -5.54 -5.80
C PHE A 39 -9.79 -4.59 -4.66
N GLU A 40 -10.95 -3.95 -4.71
CA GLU A 40 -11.47 -3.17 -3.59
C GLU A 40 -11.69 -4.05 -2.34
N HIS A 41 -12.27 -5.23 -2.51
CA HIS A 41 -12.46 -6.18 -1.42
C HIS A 41 -11.12 -6.64 -0.83
N CYS A 42 -10.16 -7.01 -1.67
CA CYS A 42 -8.81 -7.38 -1.22
C CYS A 42 -8.14 -6.23 -0.45
N TYR A 43 -8.20 -5.03 -0.97
CA TYR A 43 -7.67 -3.83 -0.34
C TYR A 43 -8.26 -3.61 1.06
N ARG A 44 -9.58 -3.63 1.17
CA ARG A 44 -10.27 -3.49 2.46
C ARG A 44 -9.88 -4.56 3.45
N SER A 45 -9.78 -5.81 3.01
CA SER A 45 -9.37 -6.93 3.87
C SER A 45 -7.96 -6.72 4.45
N PHE A 46 -7.01 -6.21 3.66
CA PHE A 46 -5.68 -5.88 4.16
C PHE A 46 -5.70 -4.72 5.14
N VAL A 47 -6.46 -3.68 4.86
CA VAL A 47 -6.57 -2.50 5.76
C VAL A 47 -7.23 -2.88 7.07
N ASP A 48 -8.30 -3.65 7.04
CA ASP A 48 -8.98 -4.16 8.24
C ASP A 48 -8.04 -5.04 9.08
N TYR A 49 -7.27 -5.91 8.43
CA TYR A 49 -6.27 -6.73 9.11
C TYR A 49 -5.19 -5.89 9.81
N ILE A 50 -4.69 -4.85 9.14
CA ILE A 50 -3.73 -3.92 9.74
C ILE A 50 -4.33 -3.25 10.97
N HIS A 51 -5.55 -2.73 10.84
CA HIS A 51 -6.24 -2.04 11.93
C HIS A 51 -6.49 -2.96 13.13
N ASP A 52 -6.96 -4.19 12.88
CA ASP A 52 -7.40 -5.09 13.92
C ASP A 52 -6.23 -5.78 14.65
N TYR A 53 -5.12 -6.03 13.96
CA TYR A 53 -4.05 -6.86 14.50
C TYR A 53 -2.67 -6.21 14.52
N LEU A 54 -2.32 -5.37 13.55
CA LEU A 54 -0.97 -4.82 13.42
C LEU A 54 -0.78 -3.49 14.16
N ILE A 55 -1.81 -2.65 14.26
CA ILE A 55 -1.70 -1.38 14.98
C ILE A 55 -1.97 -1.62 16.47
N SER A 56 -0.90 -1.60 17.28
CA SER A 56 -1.02 -1.78 18.72
C SER A 56 -1.45 -0.50 19.45
N GLN A 57 -1.11 0.65 18.90
CA GLN A 57 -1.52 1.99 19.34
C GLN A 57 -1.20 2.99 18.22
N PRO A 58 -1.76 4.22 18.26
CA PRO A 58 -1.49 5.22 17.23
C PRO A 58 0.00 5.40 16.94
N GLY A 59 0.38 5.25 15.66
CA GLY A 59 1.77 5.37 15.22
C GLY A 59 2.69 4.19 15.54
N ARG A 60 2.16 3.12 16.13
CA ARG A 60 2.96 1.95 16.52
C ARG A 60 2.40 0.66 15.92
N TRP A 61 3.13 0.11 14.95
CA TRP A 61 2.75 -1.11 14.25
C TRP A 61 3.62 -2.29 14.68
N LEU A 62 3.01 -3.44 14.88
CA LEU A 62 3.71 -4.68 15.16
C LEU A 62 4.37 -5.21 13.89
N ARG A 63 5.60 -5.73 13.99
CA ARG A 63 6.32 -6.30 12.85
C ARG A 63 5.83 -7.67 12.43
N ARG A 64 5.42 -8.46 13.40
CA ARG A 64 4.99 -9.84 13.20
C ARG A 64 4.00 -10.27 14.25
N LEU A 65 3.15 -11.16 13.85
CA LEU A 65 2.16 -11.82 14.70
C LEU A 65 2.35 -13.33 14.60
N GLY A 66 1.93 -14.04 15.63
CA GLY A 66 1.86 -15.50 15.60
C GLY A 66 0.70 -16.01 14.75
N PRO A 67 0.57 -17.34 14.60
CA PRO A 67 -0.42 -17.94 13.70
C PRO A 67 -1.88 -17.68 14.09
N ARG A 68 -2.14 -17.23 15.31
CA ARG A 68 -3.48 -16.80 15.78
C ARG A 68 -3.61 -15.28 15.88
N ASN A 69 -2.76 -14.54 15.19
CA ASN A 69 -2.67 -13.08 15.22
C ASN A 69 -2.28 -12.52 16.62
N GLU A 70 -1.70 -13.31 17.47
CA GLU A 70 -1.17 -12.87 18.76
C GLU A 70 0.16 -12.12 18.58
N ASN A 71 0.41 -11.13 19.46
CA ASN A 71 1.67 -10.40 19.47
C ASN A 71 2.81 -11.28 19.97
N VAL A 72 3.75 -11.61 19.11
CA VAL A 72 4.96 -12.40 19.43
C VAL A 72 6.22 -11.55 19.52
N GLN A 73 6.12 -10.23 19.47
CA GLN A 73 7.27 -9.35 19.60
C GLN A 73 7.77 -9.30 21.04
N PRO A 74 9.10 -9.36 21.25
CA PRO A 74 9.68 -9.09 22.57
C PRO A 74 9.30 -7.68 23.05
N ALA A 75 8.94 -7.54 24.33
CA ALA A 75 8.55 -6.25 24.91
C ALA A 75 9.62 -5.15 24.77
N LYS A 76 10.89 -5.53 24.64
CA LYS A 76 12.03 -4.64 24.43
C LYS A 76 12.49 -4.54 22.97
N SER A 77 11.70 -4.98 22.01
CA SER A 77 12.07 -4.84 20.60
C SER A 77 12.14 -3.36 20.22
N SER A 78 13.36 -2.85 20.04
CA SER A 78 13.63 -1.47 19.62
C SER A 78 13.58 -1.29 18.09
N ARG A 79 13.44 -2.37 17.34
CA ARG A 79 13.40 -2.32 15.86
C ARG A 79 11.96 -2.31 15.37
N TRP A 80 11.51 -1.14 15.03
CA TRP A 80 10.24 -0.93 14.31
C TRP A 80 10.53 -0.92 12.82
N ASP A 81 9.82 -1.70 12.05
CA ASP A 81 9.84 -1.58 10.60
C ASP A 81 8.88 -0.46 10.21
N VAL A 82 9.40 0.76 10.18
CA VAL A 82 8.62 1.95 9.82
C VAL A 82 8.46 2.07 8.31
N TYR A 83 9.39 1.51 7.54
CA TYR A 83 9.43 1.70 6.09
C TYR A 83 8.15 1.20 5.41
N HIS A 84 7.80 -0.05 5.60
CA HIS A 84 6.63 -0.63 4.94
C HIS A 84 5.31 -0.02 5.44
N ALA A 85 5.22 0.29 6.74
CA ALA A 85 4.06 0.96 7.31
C ALA A 85 3.84 2.37 6.70
N VAL A 86 4.91 3.15 6.57
CA VAL A 86 4.87 4.49 5.94
C VAL A 86 4.53 4.36 4.46
N GLN A 87 5.16 3.42 3.75
CA GLN A 87 4.90 3.20 2.33
C GLN A 87 3.44 2.81 2.06
N ALA A 88 2.87 1.90 2.84
CA ALA A 88 1.46 1.50 2.71
C ALA A 88 0.53 2.69 3.00
N THR A 89 0.80 3.46 4.05
CA THR A 89 0.03 4.66 4.39
C THR A 89 0.06 5.70 3.28
N LEU A 90 1.23 5.94 2.69
CA LEU A 90 1.38 6.88 1.57
C LEU A 90 0.68 6.37 0.30
N ALA A 91 0.75 5.07 0.01
CA ALA A 91 0.07 4.48 -1.14
C ALA A 91 -1.45 4.66 -1.08
N ILE A 92 -2.05 4.61 0.11
CA ILE A 92 -3.47 4.85 0.31
C ILE A 92 -3.84 6.33 0.08
N ARG A 93 -2.98 7.25 0.49
CA ARG A 93 -3.29 8.68 0.59
C ARG A 93 -2.77 9.53 -0.58
N LEU A 94 -1.84 9.00 -1.35
CA LEU A 94 -1.29 9.69 -2.52
C LEU A 94 -1.95 9.20 -3.81
N PRO A 95 -2.07 10.07 -4.83
CA PRO A 95 -2.49 9.63 -6.15
C PRO A 95 -1.47 8.65 -6.76
N LEU A 96 -1.91 7.86 -7.73
CA LEU A 96 -1.02 6.96 -8.47
C LEU A 96 -0.02 7.74 -9.32
N TRP A 97 -0.40 8.92 -9.77
CA TRP A 97 0.43 9.85 -10.53
C TRP A 97 0.35 11.28 -9.95
N PRO A 98 1.44 12.00 -9.83
CA PRO A 98 2.84 11.63 -10.12
C PRO A 98 3.41 10.61 -9.10
N PRO A 99 4.60 10.05 -9.33
CA PRO A 99 5.26 9.16 -8.37
C PRO A 99 5.41 9.78 -6.98
N THR A 100 5.62 8.94 -5.95
CA THR A 100 5.55 9.31 -4.53
C THR A 100 6.34 10.58 -4.17
N ALA A 101 7.59 10.70 -4.58
CA ALA A 101 8.42 11.84 -4.19
C ALA A 101 7.94 13.18 -4.82
N PRO A 102 7.66 13.27 -6.13
CA PRO A 102 6.99 14.43 -6.71
C PRO A 102 5.61 14.72 -6.11
N ALA A 103 4.81 13.70 -5.80
CA ALA A 103 3.50 13.89 -5.19
C ALA A 103 3.60 14.53 -3.81
N LEU A 104 4.54 14.08 -2.98
CA LEU A 104 4.81 14.68 -1.67
C LEU A 104 5.30 16.11 -1.78
N SER A 105 6.23 16.39 -2.70
CA SER A 105 6.76 17.75 -2.89
C SER A 105 5.71 18.75 -3.38
N ARG A 106 4.68 18.26 -4.08
CA ARG A 106 3.52 19.06 -4.53
C ARG A 106 2.42 19.16 -3.49
N GLY A 107 2.53 18.49 -2.35
CA GLY A 107 1.52 18.47 -1.30
C GLY A 107 0.22 17.79 -1.73
N LEU A 108 0.30 16.70 -2.48
CA LEU A 108 -0.87 15.97 -3.00
C LEU A 108 -1.46 14.94 -2.04
N LEU A 109 -1.04 14.92 -0.79
CA LEU A 109 -1.57 14.02 0.22
C LEU A 109 -3.08 14.23 0.38
N ASP A 110 -3.86 13.14 0.29
CA ASP A 110 -5.33 13.16 0.38
C ASP A 110 -6.03 14.01 -0.71
N ARG A 111 -5.36 14.27 -1.81
CA ARG A 111 -5.99 14.97 -2.94
C ARG A 111 -6.54 13.99 -3.97
N PRO A 112 -7.56 14.42 -4.74
CA PRO A 112 -8.03 13.66 -5.87
C PRO A 112 -6.89 13.36 -6.85
N GLU A 113 -6.98 12.21 -7.51
CA GLU A 113 -6.03 11.79 -8.53
C GLU A 113 -6.03 12.78 -9.71
N GLU A 114 -4.85 13.26 -10.08
CA GLU A 114 -4.71 14.03 -11.30
C GLU A 114 -4.81 13.06 -12.50
N PRO A 115 -5.44 13.46 -13.62
CA PRO A 115 -5.46 12.61 -14.79
C PRO A 115 -4.03 12.28 -15.22
N ALA A 116 -3.76 11.00 -15.44
CA ALA A 116 -2.47 10.57 -15.95
C ALA A 116 -2.18 11.30 -17.29
N PRO A 117 -0.94 11.72 -17.53
CA PRO A 117 -0.59 12.34 -18.79
C PRO A 117 -0.92 11.40 -19.94
N ASP A 118 -1.52 11.94 -21.00
CA ASP A 118 -1.90 11.18 -22.19
C ASP A 118 -0.73 10.30 -22.65
N LYS A 119 -1.01 9.01 -22.91
CA LYS A 119 0.00 8.04 -23.39
C LYS A 119 0.81 8.57 -24.59
N LYS A 120 0.27 9.52 -25.36
CA LYS A 120 0.99 10.23 -26.41
C LYS A 120 2.12 11.13 -25.91
N SER A 121 2.06 11.61 -24.67
CA SER A 121 3.11 12.46 -24.09
C SER A 121 4.38 11.69 -23.73
N TRP A 122 4.28 10.37 -23.52
CA TRP A 122 5.42 9.51 -23.21
C TRP A 122 6.37 9.31 -24.38
N ASN A 123 5.89 9.51 -25.63
CA ASN A 123 6.72 9.43 -26.83
C ASN A 123 7.66 10.62 -27.00
N PHE A 124 7.58 11.64 -26.14
CA PHE A 124 8.40 12.85 -26.24
C PHE A 124 9.79 12.70 -25.59
N PHE A 125 9.99 11.70 -24.75
CA PHE A 125 11.35 11.35 -24.28
C PHE A 125 12.00 10.35 -25.26
N GLY A 126 12.18 10.83 -26.48
CA GLY A 126 13.02 10.37 -27.57
C GLY A 126 13.78 9.04 -27.41
N LEU A 127 13.12 7.93 -27.70
CA LEU A 127 13.76 6.82 -28.35
C LEU A 127 13.38 6.87 -29.85
N ARG A 128 13.98 7.80 -30.56
CA ARG A 128 14.18 7.63 -31.99
C ARG A 128 15.26 6.59 -32.15
N GLY A 129 14.88 5.36 -32.28
CA GLY A 129 15.66 4.31 -32.92
C GLY A 129 15.37 4.36 -34.39
#